data_b147eea239a8f4792d10240f3f991ade
#
_entry.id   b147eea239a8f4792d10240f3f991ade
#
_cell.length_a   1.000
_cell.length_b   1.000
_cell.length_c   1.000
_cell.angle_alpha   90.00
_cell.angle_beta   90.00
_cell.angle_gamma   90.00
#
_symmetry.space_group_name_H-M   'P 1'
#
loop_
_entity.id
_entity.type
_entity.pdbx_description
1 polymer ?
#
loop_
_entity_poly.entity_id
_entity_poly.type
_entity_poly.pdbx_seq_one_letter_code
_entity_poly.pdbx_strand_id
1 'polypeptide(L)'
;MKAKQTALALMLGLLLGCGGAQKPQAGPLPAGATFYGVWQSPQYGNMHLCQSGTQVIGDYVKNERAGRIQGDLDGDLLIFQWEDRRELVEGKPQIRRGKGYFRIEMGEDGDQYLKGEWGMDEAVSGGGPWNAVKLRRGEPDRCTGADEPVGLEQQTHPWDVDDETAGGSSN
;
A
#
# COMPACT_ATOMS: atom_id res chain seq x y z
N MET A 1 -42.41 18.40 -63.02
CA MET A 1 -41.48 18.88 -61.98
C MET A 1 -41.21 17.75 -61.01
N LYS A 2 -40.03 17.13 -61.04
CA LYS A 2 -39.64 15.96 -60.20
C LYS A 2 -38.73 16.48 -59.11
N ALA A 3 -39.18 16.43 -57.85
CA ALA A 3 -38.37 16.74 -56.69
C ALA A 3 -37.45 15.56 -56.36
N LYS A 4 -36.15 15.81 -56.33
CA LYS A 4 -35.11 14.82 -55.86
C LYS A 4 -34.98 15.02 -54.34
N GLN A 5 -35.35 13.97 -53.58
CA GLN A 5 -35.03 13.88 -52.15
C GLN A 5 -33.63 13.33 -52.00
N THR A 6 -32.76 14.14 -51.42
CA THR A 6 -31.40 13.72 -51.02
C THR A 6 -31.46 13.21 -49.57
N ALA A 7 -31.26 11.95 -49.37
CA ALA A 7 -31.15 11.32 -48.05
C ALA A 7 -29.75 11.56 -47.50
N LEU A 8 -29.62 12.34 -46.45
CA LEU A 8 -28.40 12.57 -45.66
C LEU A 8 -28.27 11.46 -44.60
N ALA A 9 -27.44 10.46 -44.85
CA ALA A 9 -27.13 9.40 -43.89
C ALA A 9 -26.16 9.94 -42.82
N LEU A 10 -26.66 10.14 -41.59
CA LEU A 10 -25.85 10.47 -40.43
C LEU A 10 -25.17 9.19 -39.93
N MET A 11 -23.88 9.00 -40.24
CA MET A 11 -23.06 7.97 -39.63
C MET A 11 -22.69 8.42 -38.20
N LEU A 12 -23.38 7.84 -37.21
CA LEU A 12 -23.04 8.01 -35.79
C LEU A 12 -21.90 7.03 -35.46
N GLY A 13 -20.67 7.53 -35.51
CA GLY A 13 -19.49 6.75 -35.11
C GLY A 13 -19.49 6.51 -33.60
N LEU A 14 -19.75 5.28 -33.17
CA LEU A 14 -19.46 4.84 -31.80
C LEU A 14 -17.96 4.78 -31.60
N LEU A 15 -17.39 5.80 -30.95
CA LEU A 15 -16.05 5.73 -30.38
C LEU A 15 -16.13 4.87 -29.12
N LEU A 16 -15.83 3.58 -29.27
CA LEU A 16 -15.50 2.71 -28.14
C LEU A 16 -14.17 3.17 -27.58
N GLY A 17 -14.22 4.12 -26.63
CA GLY A 17 -13.07 4.52 -25.83
C GLY A 17 -12.67 3.36 -24.93
N CYS A 18 -11.58 2.65 -25.27
CA CYS A 18 -10.88 1.82 -24.31
C CYS A 18 -10.39 2.71 -23.17
N GLY A 19 -11.14 2.78 -22.06
CA GLY A 19 -10.73 3.43 -20.83
C GLY A 19 -9.60 2.64 -20.20
N GLY A 20 -8.35 2.87 -20.64
CA GLY A 20 -7.17 2.46 -19.89
C GLY A 20 -7.20 3.13 -18.54
N ALA A 21 -6.95 2.39 -17.44
CA ALA A 21 -6.86 2.96 -16.10
C ALA A 21 -5.87 4.13 -16.13
N GLN A 22 -6.36 5.34 -15.91
CA GLN A 22 -5.53 6.53 -15.90
C GLN A 22 -4.62 6.47 -14.68
N LYS A 23 -3.31 6.65 -14.92
CA LYS A 23 -2.33 6.79 -13.83
C LYS A 23 -2.72 8.03 -13.00
N PRO A 24 -2.82 7.92 -11.66
CA PRO A 24 -3.15 9.05 -10.82
C PRO A 24 -2.14 10.20 -11.02
N GLN A 25 -2.63 11.44 -11.09
CA GLN A 25 -1.81 12.62 -11.23
C GLN A 25 -1.56 13.25 -9.87
N ALA A 26 -0.32 13.72 -9.63
CA ALA A 26 0.05 14.40 -8.42
C ALA A 26 -0.56 15.81 -8.34
N GLY A 27 -0.93 16.20 -7.15
CA GLY A 27 -1.27 17.56 -6.76
C GLY A 27 -0.24 18.13 -5.77
N PRO A 28 -0.43 19.34 -5.28
CA PRO A 28 0.45 19.91 -4.27
C PRO A 28 0.30 19.16 -2.94
N LEU A 29 1.42 18.95 -2.24
CA LEU A 29 1.40 18.38 -0.90
C LEU A 29 0.65 19.33 0.05
N PRO A 30 -0.38 18.87 0.80
CA PRO A 30 -1.05 19.70 1.78
C PRO A 30 -0.09 20.20 2.87
N ALA A 31 -0.28 21.43 3.33
CA ALA A 31 0.57 22.02 4.35
C ALA A 31 0.57 21.17 5.64
N GLY A 32 1.75 20.81 6.14
CA GLY A 32 1.92 19.97 7.32
C GLY A 32 1.70 18.47 7.10
N ALA A 33 1.35 18.04 5.90
CA ALA A 33 1.24 16.62 5.57
C ALA A 33 2.62 15.99 5.41
N THR A 34 2.75 14.74 5.86
CA THR A 34 3.95 13.92 5.67
C THR A 34 3.59 12.45 5.65
N PHE A 35 4.21 11.70 4.76
CA PHE A 35 4.03 10.23 4.74
C PHE A 35 4.73 9.52 5.89
N TYR A 36 5.74 10.17 6.50
CA TYR A 36 6.39 9.62 7.70
C TYR A 36 5.40 9.40 8.85
N GLY A 37 5.44 8.22 9.46
CA GLY A 37 4.64 7.89 10.63
C GLY A 37 4.02 6.51 10.59
N VAL A 38 3.19 6.21 11.59
CA VAL A 38 2.39 4.98 11.67
C VAL A 38 0.99 5.25 11.15
N TRP A 39 0.55 4.40 10.24
CA TRP A 39 -0.73 4.53 9.55
C TRP A 39 -1.60 3.31 9.81
N GLN A 40 -2.79 3.50 10.35
CA GLN A 40 -3.73 2.43 10.60
C GLN A 40 -4.61 2.19 9.38
N SER A 41 -4.47 1.00 8.80
CA SER A 41 -5.30 0.54 7.69
C SER A 41 -6.26 -0.55 8.15
N PRO A 42 -7.56 -0.44 7.88
CA PRO A 42 -8.52 -1.51 8.17
C PRO A 42 -8.17 -2.82 7.47
N GLN A 43 -7.60 -2.74 6.27
CA GLN A 43 -7.29 -3.90 5.44
C GLN A 43 -5.94 -4.53 5.81
N TYR A 44 -4.92 -3.71 6.15
CA TYR A 44 -3.52 -4.15 6.24
C TYR A 44 -2.90 -3.96 7.63
N GLY A 45 -3.67 -3.48 8.62
CA GLY A 45 -3.17 -3.22 9.97
C GLY A 45 -2.33 -1.95 10.05
N ASN A 46 -1.38 -1.91 10.97
CA ASN A 46 -0.49 -0.77 11.11
C ASN A 46 0.63 -0.84 10.07
N MET A 47 0.78 0.25 9.35
CA MET A 47 1.86 0.45 8.38
C MET A 47 2.85 1.47 8.98
N HIS A 48 4.12 1.13 8.97
CA HIS A 48 5.22 1.99 9.44
C HIS A 48 5.90 2.55 8.20
N LEU A 49 5.72 3.85 7.93
CA LEU A 49 6.30 4.51 6.77
C LEU A 49 7.44 5.44 7.19
N CYS A 50 8.60 5.26 6.58
CA CYS A 50 9.77 6.13 6.68
C CYS A 50 9.93 6.93 5.41
N GLN A 51 10.14 8.22 5.54
CA GLN A 51 10.35 9.13 4.42
C GLN A 51 11.74 9.75 4.49
N SER A 52 12.47 9.71 3.37
CA SER A 52 13.75 10.39 3.18
C SER A 52 13.73 11.13 1.85
N GLY A 53 13.59 12.44 1.90
CA GLY A 53 13.36 13.24 0.70
C GLY A 53 12.07 12.84 -0.02
N THR A 54 12.20 12.40 -1.27
CA THR A 54 11.08 11.89 -2.06
C THR A 54 10.87 10.37 -1.93
N GLN A 55 11.80 9.67 -1.31
CA GLN A 55 11.68 8.22 -1.14
C GLN A 55 10.88 7.88 0.12
N VAL A 56 9.97 6.93 -0.02
CA VAL A 56 9.22 6.33 1.09
C VAL A 56 9.43 4.83 1.07
N ILE A 57 9.83 4.29 2.21
CA ILE A 57 9.90 2.86 2.46
C ILE A 57 9.10 2.53 3.70
N GLY A 58 8.63 1.30 3.82
CA GLY A 58 7.93 0.88 5.01
C GLY A 58 7.46 -0.56 4.96
N ASP A 59 6.86 -0.96 6.06
CA ASP A 59 6.30 -2.29 6.20
C ASP A 59 4.93 -2.26 6.88
N TYR A 60 4.27 -3.40 6.86
CA TYR A 60 3.02 -3.64 7.58
C TYR A 60 2.91 -5.09 8.00
N VAL A 61 2.25 -5.31 9.12
CA VAL A 61 1.94 -6.66 9.60
C VAL A 61 0.49 -6.70 10.06
N LYS A 62 -0.23 -7.74 9.63
CA LYS A 62 -1.58 -8.04 10.10
C LYS A 62 -1.83 -9.54 10.08
N ASN A 63 -1.95 -10.15 11.26
CA ASN A 63 -2.08 -11.60 11.42
C ASN A 63 -0.91 -12.32 10.72
N GLU A 64 -1.22 -13.32 9.87
CA GLU A 64 -0.23 -14.10 9.11
C GLU A 64 0.29 -13.39 7.85
N ARG A 65 -0.01 -12.12 7.70
CA ARG A 65 0.40 -11.29 6.56
C ARG A 65 1.46 -10.31 7.00
N ALA A 66 2.57 -10.30 6.30
CA ALA A 66 3.59 -9.28 6.39
C ALA A 66 3.88 -8.73 5.00
N GLY A 67 4.08 -7.42 4.90
CA GLY A 67 4.38 -6.81 3.62
C GLY A 67 5.28 -5.60 3.75
N ARG A 68 5.85 -5.20 2.62
CA ARG A 68 6.69 -4.03 2.50
C ARG A 68 6.24 -3.14 1.35
N ILE A 69 6.57 -1.87 1.47
CA ILE A 69 6.23 -0.81 0.52
C ILE A 69 7.49 -0.02 0.24
N GLN A 70 7.73 0.29 -1.03
CA GLN A 70 8.79 1.20 -1.45
C GLN A 70 8.31 2.02 -2.64
N GLY A 71 8.50 3.33 -2.61
CA GLY A 71 8.07 4.20 -3.69
C GLY A 71 8.60 5.61 -3.61
N ASP A 72 8.18 6.41 -4.58
CA ASP A 72 8.62 7.78 -4.76
C ASP A 72 7.43 8.75 -4.68
N LEU A 73 7.68 9.89 -4.02
CA LEU A 73 6.72 10.98 -3.85
C LEU A 73 6.79 11.97 -5.00
N ASP A 74 5.62 12.38 -5.44
CA ASP A 74 5.41 13.56 -6.25
C ASP A 74 4.25 14.36 -5.64
N GLY A 75 4.56 15.47 -4.97
CA GLY A 75 3.57 16.25 -4.25
C GLY A 75 2.77 15.43 -3.23
N ASP A 76 1.45 15.36 -3.40
CA ASP A 76 0.52 14.63 -2.54
C ASP A 76 0.42 13.13 -2.85
N LEU A 77 1.14 12.67 -3.89
CA LEU A 77 1.01 11.33 -4.43
C LEU A 77 2.28 10.50 -4.17
N LEU A 78 2.12 9.32 -3.59
CA LEU A 78 3.11 8.26 -3.52
C LEU A 78 2.73 7.16 -4.51
N ILE A 79 3.60 6.89 -5.48
CA ILE A 79 3.51 5.68 -6.30
C ILE A 79 4.50 4.67 -5.75
N PHE A 80 4.03 3.47 -5.43
CA PHE A 80 4.85 2.47 -4.75
C PHE A 80 4.76 1.08 -5.37
N GLN A 81 5.77 0.28 -5.10
CA GLN A 81 5.77 -1.16 -5.24
C GLN A 81 5.46 -1.77 -3.87
N TRP A 82 4.78 -2.90 -3.87
CA TRP A 82 4.52 -3.66 -2.66
C TRP A 82 4.85 -5.14 -2.87
N GLU A 83 5.29 -5.76 -1.79
CA GLU A 83 5.42 -7.21 -1.66
C GLU A 83 4.66 -7.64 -0.40
N ASP A 84 3.84 -8.67 -0.53
CA ASP A 84 3.03 -9.26 0.52
C ASP A 84 3.41 -10.72 0.67
N ARG A 85 3.77 -11.12 1.88
CA ARG A 85 4.04 -12.51 2.25
C ARG A 85 2.97 -12.98 3.20
N ARG A 86 2.35 -14.09 2.87
CA ARG A 86 1.34 -14.74 3.70
C ARG A 86 1.68 -16.20 3.88
N GLU A 87 1.75 -16.65 5.12
CA GLU A 87 2.00 -18.04 5.46
C GLU A 87 0.75 -18.63 6.10
N LEU A 88 -0.02 -19.39 5.31
CA LEU A 88 -1.22 -20.10 5.76
C LEU A 88 -0.92 -21.55 6.12
N VAL A 89 0.20 -22.07 5.63
CA VAL A 89 0.73 -23.41 5.89
C VAL A 89 2.19 -23.25 6.20
N GLU A 90 2.62 -23.75 7.32
CA GLU A 90 4.01 -23.69 7.79
C GLU A 90 4.99 -24.12 6.70
N GLY A 91 6.03 -23.31 6.49
CA GLY A 91 7.06 -23.56 5.47
C GLY A 91 6.61 -23.34 4.03
N LYS A 92 5.39 -22.84 3.78
CA LYS A 92 4.85 -22.60 2.44
C LYS A 92 4.34 -21.16 2.26
N PRO A 93 5.20 -20.16 2.31
CA PRO A 93 4.78 -18.78 2.14
C PRO A 93 4.29 -18.53 0.70
N GLN A 94 3.19 -17.80 0.60
CA GLN A 94 2.71 -17.23 -0.65
C GLN A 94 3.22 -15.79 -0.74
N ILE A 95 3.96 -15.49 -1.80
CA ILE A 95 4.47 -14.15 -2.06
C ILE A 95 3.69 -13.56 -3.23
N ARG A 96 3.18 -12.34 -3.04
CA ARG A 96 2.49 -11.56 -4.05
C ARG A 96 3.17 -10.21 -4.19
N ARG A 97 3.15 -9.66 -5.39
CA ARG A 97 3.77 -8.37 -5.71
C ARG A 97 2.87 -7.55 -6.60
N GLY A 98 3.07 -6.25 -6.55
CA GLY A 98 2.37 -5.34 -7.42
C GLY A 98 2.78 -3.90 -7.18
N LYS A 99 1.98 -3.00 -7.72
CA LYS A 99 2.12 -1.56 -7.52
C LYS A 99 0.87 -0.99 -6.88
N GLY A 100 0.99 0.23 -6.40
CA GLY A 100 -0.14 0.95 -5.85
C GLY A 100 0.15 2.43 -5.79
N TYR A 101 -0.83 3.17 -5.31
CA TYR A 101 -0.63 4.57 -5.00
C TYR A 101 -1.34 4.94 -3.70
N PHE A 102 -0.81 5.94 -3.03
CA PHE A 102 -1.48 6.69 -1.98
C PHE A 102 -1.51 8.17 -2.33
N ARG A 103 -2.65 8.78 -2.10
CA ARG A 103 -2.80 10.23 -2.02
C ARG A 103 -2.97 10.62 -0.57
N ILE A 104 -2.20 11.60 -0.10
CA ILE A 104 -2.34 12.14 1.24
C ILE A 104 -3.35 13.28 1.25
N GLU A 105 -4.25 13.24 2.22
CA GLU A 105 -5.29 14.25 2.42
C GLU A 105 -5.26 14.73 3.88
N MET A 106 -5.63 15.99 4.08
CA MET A 106 -5.86 16.56 5.42
C MET A 106 -7.35 16.65 5.67
N GLY A 107 -7.82 16.08 6.78
CA GLY A 107 -9.17 16.24 7.25
C GLY A 107 -9.41 17.59 7.93
N GLU A 108 -10.66 17.96 8.08
CA GLU A 108 -11.07 19.19 8.81
C GLU A 108 -10.67 19.15 10.29
N ASP A 109 -10.55 17.96 10.85
CA ASP A 109 -10.08 17.68 12.22
C ASP A 109 -8.56 17.71 12.39
N GLY A 110 -7.83 17.96 11.29
CA GLY A 110 -6.37 17.96 11.25
C GLY A 110 -5.74 16.57 11.19
N ASP A 111 -6.53 15.51 11.08
CA ASP A 111 -6.01 14.17 10.84
C ASP A 111 -5.56 14.01 9.39
N GLN A 112 -4.56 13.16 9.19
CA GLN A 112 -4.02 12.84 7.88
C GLN A 112 -4.55 11.49 7.42
N TYR A 113 -4.96 11.43 6.17
CA TYR A 113 -5.53 10.24 5.54
C TYR A 113 -4.73 9.85 4.31
N LEU A 114 -4.52 8.56 4.12
CA LEU A 114 -4.09 7.99 2.85
C LEU A 114 -5.31 7.40 2.13
N LYS A 115 -5.51 7.83 0.91
CA LYS A 115 -6.50 7.28 -0.02
C LYS A 115 -5.78 6.68 -1.20
N GLY A 116 -6.05 5.43 -1.51
CA GLY A 116 -5.36 4.79 -2.62
C GLY A 116 -5.93 3.45 -3.03
N GLU A 117 -5.23 2.86 -3.95
CA GLU A 117 -5.52 1.54 -4.47
C GLU A 117 -4.22 0.77 -4.69
N TRP A 118 -4.35 -0.54 -4.76
CA TRP A 118 -3.30 -1.43 -5.19
C TRP A 118 -3.72 -2.17 -6.47
N GLY A 119 -2.76 -2.64 -7.21
CA GLY A 119 -2.93 -3.51 -8.35
C GLY A 119 -1.87 -4.61 -8.33
N MET A 120 -2.07 -5.62 -9.17
CA MET A 120 -1.13 -6.72 -9.35
C MET A 120 -0.11 -6.38 -10.43
N ASP A 121 1.10 -6.90 -10.28
CA ASP A 121 2.19 -6.75 -11.22
C ASP A 121 2.46 -5.27 -11.56
N GLU A 122 2.25 -4.84 -12.79
CA GLU A 122 2.51 -3.49 -13.26
C GLU A 122 1.32 -2.53 -13.08
N ALA A 123 0.13 -3.04 -12.73
CA ALA A 123 -1.05 -2.23 -12.51
C ALA A 123 -0.96 -1.48 -11.18
N VAL A 124 -1.20 -0.16 -11.18
CA VAL A 124 -1.19 0.66 -9.96
C VAL A 124 -2.55 0.71 -9.25
N SER A 125 -3.57 0.12 -9.85
CA SER A 125 -4.95 0.11 -9.34
C SER A 125 -5.72 -1.12 -9.83
N GLY A 126 -6.98 -1.26 -9.40
CA GLY A 126 -7.88 -2.35 -9.84
C GLY A 126 -7.82 -3.60 -8.98
N GLY A 127 -6.91 -3.71 -8.01
CA GLY A 127 -6.89 -4.81 -7.04
C GLY A 127 -7.80 -4.54 -5.83
N GLY A 128 -8.03 -3.28 -5.53
CA GLY A 128 -8.92 -2.85 -4.46
C GLY A 128 -8.42 -1.62 -3.72
N PRO A 129 -9.25 -1.05 -2.83
CA PRO A 129 -8.89 0.12 -2.07
C PRO A 129 -7.81 -0.19 -1.02
N TRP A 130 -6.94 0.78 -0.80
CA TRP A 130 -5.98 0.77 0.30
C TRP A 130 -5.99 2.13 0.97
N ASN A 131 -6.71 2.22 2.07
CA ASN A 131 -6.87 3.46 2.83
C ASN A 131 -6.27 3.33 4.22
N ALA A 132 -5.82 4.44 4.79
CA ALA A 132 -5.31 4.48 6.15
C ALA A 132 -5.51 5.86 6.78
N VAL A 133 -5.47 5.90 8.10
CA VAL A 133 -5.43 7.12 8.91
C VAL A 133 -4.15 7.16 9.72
N LYS A 134 -3.52 8.32 9.83
CA LYS A 134 -2.29 8.50 10.60
C LYS A 134 -2.56 8.44 12.09
N LEU A 135 -1.77 7.68 12.82
CA LEU A 135 -1.77 7.70 14.27
C LEU A 135 -0.99 8.92 14.75
N ARG A 136 -1.67 9.84 15.46
CA ARG A 136 -1.12 11.16 15.88
C ARG A 136 0.20 11.08 16.66
N ARG A 137 0.45 9.99 17.37
CA ARG A 137 1.65 9.76 18.22
C ARG A 137 2.40 8.50 17.84
N GLY A 138 2.14 7.96 16.65
CA GLY A 138 2.81 6.76 16.16
C GLY A 138 4.16 7.11 15.55
N GLU A 139 5.23 6.59 16.13
CA GLU A 139 6.56 6.65 15.55
C GLU A 139 6.85 5.32 14.84
N PRO A 140 7.37 5.35 13.60
CA PRO A 140 7.73 4.12 12.91
C PRO A 140 8.90 3.45 13.62
N ASP A 141 8.73 2.24 14.07
CA ASP A 141 9.77 1.39 14.66
C ASP A 141 10.31 0.35 13.67
N ARG A 142 9.68 0.25 12.51
CA ARG A 142 9.99 -0.68 11.44
C ARG A 142 10.12 0.08 10.14
N CYS A 143 11.35 0.27 9.71
CA CYS A 143 11.65 0.86 8.43
C CYS A 143 12.68 -0.02 7.74
N THR A 144 12.27 -1.26 7.45
CA THR A 144 13.12 -2.22 6.78
C THR A 144 13.43 -1.75 5.36
N GLY A 145 14.69 -1.79 5.00
CA GLY A 145 15.13 -1.52 3.63
C GLY A 145 14.55 -2.55 2.66
N ALA A 146 14.58 -2.24 1.38
CA ALA A 146 14.06 -3.10 0.32
C ALA A 146 14.71 -4.50 0.30
N ASP A 147 15.89 -4.64 0.88
CA ASP A 147 16.72 -5.85 0.81
C ASP A 147 16.58 -6.77 2.03
N GLU A 148 15.92 -6.34 3.10
CA GLU A 148 15.66 -7.23 4.21
C GLU A 148 14.40 -8.08 3.97
N PRO A 149 14.51 -9.41 4.09
CA PRO A 149 13.32 -10.25 4.03
C PRO A 149 12.40 -9.86 5.19
N VAL A 150 11.13 -9.58 4.87
CA VAL A 150 10.10 -9.35 5.89
C VAL A 150 9.93 -10.67 6.65
N GLY A 151 10.67 -10.81 7.75
CA GLY A 151 10.61 -12.00 8.60
C GLY A 151 9.32 -12.00 9.39
N LEU A 152 8.58 -13.10 9.34
CA LEU A 152 7.58 -13.42 10.34
C LEU A 152 8.22 -13.76 11.70
N GLU A 153 9.56 -13.88 11.75
CA GLU A 153 10.33 -14.35 12.89
C GLU A 153 10.51 -13.34 14.04
N GLN A 154 10.00 -12.12 13.92
CA GLN A 154 10.09 -11.16 15.03
C GLN A 154 8.83 -11.04 15.89
N GLN A 155 7.90 -11.96 15.73
CA GLN A 155 6.92 -12.22 16.78
C GLN A 155 7.51 -13.26 17.74
N THR A 156 8.46 -12.87 18.58
CA THR A 156 8.71 -13.59 19.84
C THR A 156 7.42 -13.51 20.65
N HIS A 157 6.65 -14.58 20.61
CA HIS A 157 5.53 -14.71 21.52
C HIS A 157 6.10 -14.69 22.94
N PRO A 158 5.42 -14.02 23.89
CA PRO A 158 5.80 -14.03 25.30
C PRO A 158 5.85 -15.43 25.95
N TRP A 159 5.54 -16.46 25.19
CA TRP A 159 5.51 -17.88 25.60
C TRP A 159 6.77 -18.65 25.22
N ASP A 160 7.67 -18.08 24.43
CA ASP A 160 8.98 -18.68 24.10
C ASP A 160 10.01 -18.33 25.19
N VAL A 161 9.60 -18.41 26.45
CA VAL A 161 10.54 -18.42 27.57
C VAL A 161 11.10 -19.83 27.61
N ASP A 162 12.31 -19.96 27.10
CA ASP A 162 13.09 -21.19 27.14
C ASP A 162 13.08 -21.81 28.54
N ASP A 163 12.41 -22.95 28.64
CA ASP A 163 12.44 -23.83 29.79
C ASP A 163 13.77 -24.62 29.79
N GLU A 164 14.88 -23.92 29.67
CA GLU A 164 16.23 -24.48 29.74
C GLU A 164 16.94 -24.22 31.08
N THR A 165 16.22 -24.31 32.20
CA THR A 165 16.88 -24.31 33.52
C THR A 165 16.27 -25.37 34.46
N ALA A 166 16.07 -26.58 33.96
CA ALA A 166 15.79 -27.70 34.81
C ALA A 166 16.61 -28.93 34.40
N GLY A 167 17.91 -28.90 34.67
CA GLY A 167 18.82 -30.04 34.41
C GLY A 167 20.11 -29.85 35.17
N GLY A 168 20.05 -30.07 36.44
CA GLY A 168 20.46 -31.24 37.09
C GLY A 168 21.85 -31.07 37.66
N SER A 169 21.94 -30.71 38.92
CA SER A 169 23.10 -31.09 39.73
C SER A 169 22.69 -32.35 40.49
N SER A 170 23.31 -33.44 40.18
CA SER A 170 23.41 -34.60 41.04
C SER A 170 24.79 -35.16 40.94
N ASN A 171 25.51 -34.91 42.01
CA ASN A 171 26.62 -35.70 42.55
C ASN A 171 27.99 -35.53 41.95
#